data_82b18fa6cb2e58d0bfce852fe99f1cff
#
_entry.id   82b18fa6cb2e58d0bfce852fe99f1cff
#
_cell.length_a   1.000
_cell.length_b   1.000
_cell.length_c   1.000
_cell.angle_alpha   90.00
_cell.angle_beta   90.00
_cell.angle_gamma   90.00
#
_symmetry.space_group_name_H-M   'P 1'
#
loop_
_entity.id
_entity.type
_entity.pdbx_description
1 polymer ?
#
loop_
_entity_poly.entity_id
_entity_poly.type
_entity_poly.pdbx_seq_one_letter_code
_entity_poly.pdbx_strand_id
1 'polypeptide(L)'
;MTVRRIDMAIHVQEICALNNIKVNYQSMDDTEPRYWANPRKREIQIRPTKNTGYYVSALHEIGHIIGDNQDLDRVGQELWAWIYAKETAMGWTPTAEKIMRQSMDSYGWKKRDKKIWENHNVC
;
A
#
# COMPACT_ATOMS: atom_id res chain seq x y z
N MET A 1 -3.59 -17.53 -10.87
CA MET A 1 -2.31 -17.92 -10.21
C MET A 1 -2.30 -17.41 -8.78
N THR A 2 -1.99 -18.27 -7.84
CA THR A 2 -1.93 -17.91 -6.43
C THR A 2 -0.55 -17.37 -6.08
N VAL A 3 -0.51 -16.17 -5.50
CA VAL A 3 0.75 -15.56 -5.05
C VAL A 3 1.09 -16.13 -3.68
N ARG A 4 2.29 -16.70 -3.54
CA ARG A 4 2.74 -17.30 -2.29
C ARG A 4 3.22 -16.26 -1.29
N ARG A 5 3.15 -16.58 0.01
CA ARG A 5 3.63 -15.70 1.08
C ARG A 5 5.09 -15.29 0.89
N ILE A 6 5.93 -16.26 0.52
CA ILE A 6 7.36 -15.98 0.32
C ILE A 6 7.57 -15.00 -0.84
N ASP A 7 6.78 -15.11 -1.90
CA ASP A 7 6.87 -14.21 -3.05
C ASP A 7 6.46 -12.79 -2.67
N MET A 8 5.44 -12.63 -1.84
CA MET A 8 5.02 -11.32 -1.35
C MET A 8 6.11 -10.67 -0.50
N ALA A 9 6.72 -11.44 0.40
CA ALA A 9 7.80 -10.92 1.25
C ALA A 9 9.02 -10.50 0.42
N ILE A 10 9.43 -11.33 -0.54
CA ILE A 10 10.55 -11.03 -1.43
C ILE A 10 10.26 -9.78 -2.24
N HIS A 11 9.05 -9.65 -2.78
CA HIS A 11 8.66 -8.50 -3.61
C HIS A 11 8.78 -7.21 -2.83
N VAL A 12 8.23 -7.14 -1.61
CA VAL A 12 8.33 -5.96 -0.75
C VAL A 12 9.79 -5.63 -0.42
N GLN A 13 10.58 -6.64 -0.07
CA GLN A 13 12.00 -6.44 0.26
C GLN A 13 12.79 -5.90 -0.92
N GLU A 14 12.54 -6.44 -2.12
CA GLU A 14 13.23 -5.99 -3.33
C GLU A 14 12.90 -4.54 -3.68
N ILE A 15 11.62 -4.17 -3.60
CA ILE A 15 11.22 -2.79 -3.88
C ILE A 15 11.89 -1.84 -2.90
N CYS A 16 11.89 -2.17 -1.61
CA CYS A 16 12.49 -1.32 -0.60
C CYS A 16 14.00 -1.20 -0.78
N ALA A 17 14.68 -2.29 -1.10
CA ALA A 17 16.13 -2.27 -1.34
C ALA A 17 16.47 -1.41 -2.56
N LEU A 18 15.73 -1.55 -3.66
CA LEU A 18 15.97 -0.80 -4.88
C LEU A 18 15.70 0.70 -4.73
N ASN A 19 14.87 1.08 -3.78
CA ASN A 19 14.45 2.47 -3.60
C ASN A 19 14.98 3.11 -2.32
N ASN A 20 15.92 2.46 -1.64
CA ASN A 20 16.52 2.96 -0.39
C ASN A 20 15.45 3.28 0.66
N ILE A 21 14.53 2.35 0.88
CA ILE A 21 13.49 2.49 1.89
C ILE A 21 13.87 1.63 3.09
N LYS A 22 13.92 2.26 4.26
CA LYS A 22 14.14 1.54 5.52
C LYS A 22 12.81 0.96 5.99
N VAL A 23 12.81 -0.32 6.33
CA VAL A 23 11.62 -1.02 6.78
C VAL A 23 11.73 -1.34 8.26
N ASN A 24 10.72 -0.93 9.01
CA ASN A 24 10.55 -1.33 10.41
C ASN A 24 9.39 -2.32 10.46
N TYR A 25 9.63 -3.48 11.04
CA TYR A 25 8.59 -4.50 11.18
C TYR A 25 7.97 -4.41 12.56
N GLN A 26 6.66 -4.14 12.59
CA GLN A 26 5.91 -4.15 13.84
C GLN A 26 5.73 -5.59 14.32
N SER A 27 5.87 -5.80 15.63
CA SER A 27 5.66 -7.12 16.23
C SER A 27 4.23 -7.60 15.99
N MET A 28 4.08 -8.90 15.68
CA MET A 28 2.77 -9.53 15.55
C MET A 28 2.09 -9.72 16.91
N ASP A 29 2.82 -9.52 18.01
CA ASP A 29 2.25 -9.57 19.35
C ASP A 29 1.42 -8.33 19.67
N ASP A 30 1.64 -7.23 18.94
CA ASP A 30 0.79 -6.05 19.06
C ASP A 30 -0.60 -6.35 18.47
N THR A 31 -1.64 -6.01 19.22
CA THR A 31 -3.00 -6.30 18.79
C THR A 31 -3.51 -5.38 17.69
N GLU A 32 -2.96 -4.17 17.60
CA GLU A 32 -3.36 -3.18 16.60
C GLU A 32 -2.27 -2.98 15.55
N PRO A 33 -2.61 -3.19 14.26
CA PRO A 33 -1.67 -2.85 13.19
C PRO A 33 -1.41 -1.35 13.13
N ARG A 34 -0.13 -0.97 13.09
CA ARG A 34 0.28 0.43 12.97
C ARG A 34 1.18 0.58 11.76
N TYR A 35 0.56 0.95 10.65
CA TYR A 35 1.26 1.21 9.40
C TYR A 35 1.50 2.70 9.26
N TRP A 36 2.71 3.06 8.88
CA TRP A 36 3.02 4.46 8.59
C TRP A 36 4.15 4.54 7.57
N ALA A 37 4.22 5.70 6.91
CA ALA A 37 5.27 6.04 5.98
C ALA A 37 5.79 7.43 6.31
N ASN A 38 7.11 7.60 6.24
CA ASN A 38 7.77 8.89 6.40
C ASN A 38 8.57 9.18 5.13
N PRO A 39 8.01 9.95 4.18
CA PRO A 39 8.70 10.23 2.92
C PRO A 39 10.02 10.96 3.08
N ARG A 40 10.13 11.86 4.06
CA ARG A 40 11.38 12.60 4.28
C ARG A 40 12.53 11.70 4.65
N LYS A 41 12.27 10.71 5.51
CA LYS A 41 13.29 9.75 5.96
C LYS A 41 13.35 8.50 5.08
N ARG A 42 12.46 8.36 4.12
CA ARG A 42 12.29 7.16 3.29
C ARG A 42 12.22 5.91 4.18
N GLU A 43 11.27 5.95 5.08
CA GLU A 43 11.10 4.92 6.10
C GLU A 43 9.64 4.53 6.22
N ILE A 44 9.37 3.24 6.36
CA ILE A 44 8.01 2.73 6.57
C ILE A 44 7.98 1.80 7.77
N GLN A 45 6.82 1.66 8.37
CA GLN A 45 6.54 0.60 9.32
C GLN A 45 5.40 -0.26 8.78
N ILE A 46 5.62 -1.55 8.77
CA ILE A 46 4.66 -2.53 8.28
C ILE A 46 4.68 -3.75 9.19
N ARG A 47 3.71 -4.63 9.00
CA ARG A 47 3.76 -5.98 9.55
C ARG A 47 4.37 -6.94 8.54
N PRO A 48 4.91 -8.08 8.99
CA PRO A 48 5.35 -9.13 8.06
C PRO A 48 4.25 -9.48 7.06
N THR A 49 4.62 -9.66 5.80
CA THR A 49 3.67 -9.85 4.71
C THR A 49 3.13 -11.29 4.68
N LYS A 50 2.40 -11.67 5.70
CA LYS A 50 1.90 -13.05 5.88
C LYS A 50 0.64 -13.37 5.08
N ASN A 51 -0.05 -12.35 4.59
CA ASN A 51 -1.28 -12.52 3.83
C ASN A 51 -1.47 -11.34 2.87
N THR A 52 -2.49 -11.44 2.02
CA THR A 52 -2.81 -10.39 1.04
C THR A 52 -3.01 -9.04 1.70
N GLY A 53 -3.71 -8.97 2.83
CA GLY A 53 -3.98 -7.71 3.52
C GLY A 53 -2.70 -7.01 3.96
N TYR A 54 -1.80 -7.73 4.60
CA TYR A 54 -0.51 -7.16 5.04
C TYR A 54 0.36 -6.79 3.85
N TYR A 55 0.31 -7.58 2.77
CA TYR A 55 1.08 -7.31 1.57
C TYR A 55 0.64 -6.01 0.89
N VAL A 56 -0.65 -5.85 0.60
CA VAL A 56 -1.12 -4.65 -0.08
C VAL A 56 -1.02 -3.41 0.80
N SER A 57 -1.15 -3.55 2.11
CA SER A 57 -0.92 -2.46 3.04
C SER A 57 0.54 -2.02 3.04
N ALA A 58 1.48 -2.95 2.93
CA ALA A 58 2.90 -2.62 2.78
C ALA A 58 3.16 -1.85 1.49
N LEU A 59 2.58 -2.30 0.37
CA LEU A 59 2.71 -1.60 -0.91
C LEU A 59 2.11 -0.19 -0.85
N HIS A 60 1.02 -0.03 -0.12
CA HIS A 60 0.41 1.29 0.10
C HIS A 60 1.38 2.24 0.81
N GLU A 61 2.06 1.79 1.87
CA GLU A 61 3.04 2.63 2.55
C GLU A 61 4.23 2.95 1.64
N ILE A 62 4.69 1.99 0.85
CA ILE A 62 5.73 2.23 -0.15
C ILE A 62 5.25 3.28 -1.16
N GLY A 63 4.00 3.24 -1.54
CA GLY A 63 3.40 4.22 -2.44
C GLY A 63 3.48 5.65 -1.94
N HIS A 64 3.39 5.85 -0.62
CA HIS A 64 3.58 7.17 -0.01
C HIS A 64 5.02 7.68 -0.16
N ILE A 65 5.99 6.78 -0.28
CA ILE A 65 7.41 7.15 -0.42
C ILE A 65 7.77 7.42 -1.88
N ILE A 66 7.40 6.50 -2.76
CA ILE A 66 7.80 6.51 -4.18
C ILE A 66 6.91 7.42 -5.00
N GLY A 67 5.63 7.49 -4.66
CA GLY A 67 4.65 8.24 -5.43
C GLY A 67 4.92 9.75 -5.40
N ASP A 68 4.63 10.40 -6.52
CA ASP A 68 4.73 11.87 -6.64
C ASP A 68 3.40 12.50 -6.24
N ASN A 69 3.03 12.30 -4.96
CA ASN A 69 1.70 12.63 -4.48
C ASN A 69 1.70 13.52 -3.23
N GLN A 70 2.88 14.02 -2.82
CA GLN A 70 3.02 14.71 -1.54
C GLN A 70 2.42 16.11 -1.56
N ASP A 71 2.23 16.69 -2.75
CA ASP A 71 1.59 18.00 -2.90
C ASP A 71 0.07 17.93 -2.90
N LEU A 72 -0.50 16.74 -2.88
CA LEU A 72 -1.93 16.53 -2.86
C LEU A 72 -2.50 16.68 -1.46
N ASP A 73 -3.82 16.87 -1.35
CA ASP A 73 -4.49 16.81 -0.06
C ASP A 73 -4.44 15.37 0.50
N ARG A 74 -4.94 15.19 1.72
CA ARG A 74 -4.84 13.90 2.40
C ARG A 74 -5.51 12.78 1.60
N VAL A 75 -6.73 13.02 1.11
CA VAL A 75 -7.46 12.03 0.33
C VAL A 75 -6.71 11.67 -0.95
N GLY A 76 -6.18 12.67 -1.63
CA GLY A 76 -5.38 12.46 -2.84
C GLY A 76 -4.13 11.66 -2.59
N GLN A 77 -3.40 11.97 -1.51
CA GLN A 77 -2.21 11.22 -1.13
C GLN A 77 -2.53 9.74 -0.89
N GLU A 78 -3.61 9.46 -0.15
CA GLU A 78 -4.02 8.09 0.13
C GLU A 78 -4.45 7.36 -1.15
N LEU A 79 -5.23 8.03 -1.99
CA LEU A 79 -5.70 7.44 -3.24
C LEU A 79 -4.53 7.03 -4.15
N TRP A 80 -3.58 7.94 -4.36
CA TRP A 80 -2.44 7.64 -5.25
C TRP A 80 -1.51 6.60 -4.66
N ALA A 81 -1.37 6.53 -3.34
CA ALA A 81 -0.63 5.44 -2.70
C ALA A 81 -1.30 4.09 -2.94
N TRP A 82 -2.64 4.02 -2.91
CA TRP A 82 -3.37 2.81 -3.25
C TRP A 82 -3.30 2.46 -4.74
N ILE A 83 -3.30 3.47 -5.61
CA ILE A 83 -3.10 3.25 -7.05
C ILE A 83 -1.73 2.62 -7.30
N TYR A 84 -0.69 3.14 -6.64
CA TYR A 84 0.65 2.54 -6.69
C TYR A 84 0.61 1.07 -6.24
N ALA A 85 -0.06 0.79 -5.13
CA ALA A 85 -0.17 -0.58 -4.61
C ALA A 85 -0.82 -1.51 -5.63
N LYS A 86 -1.91 -1.07 -6.25
CA LYS A 86 -2.62 -1.87 -7.26
C LYS A 86 -1.76 -2.14 -8.48
N GLU A 87 -1.07 -1.12 -8.99
CA GLU A 87 -0.22 -1.25 -10.18
C GLU A 87 1.00 -2.12 -9.92
N THR A 88 1.48 -2.14 -8.68
CA THR A 88 2.73 -2.81 -8.31
C THR A 88 2.51 -4.24 -7.82
N ALA A 89 1.36 -4.52 -7.22
CA ALA A 89 1.07 -5.84 -6.67
C ALA A 89 1.15 -6.93 -7.74
N MET A 90 1.67 -8.09 -7.37
CA MET A 90 1.74 -9.25 -8.25
C MET A 90 0.37 -9.82 -8.58
N GLY A 91 -0.66 -9.41 -7.89
CA GLY A 91 -2.05 -9.73 -8.15
C GLY A 91 -2.93 -8.83 -7.30
N TRP A 92 -4.05 -8.40 -7.87
CA TRP A 92 -5.01 -7.57 -7.15
C TRP A 92 -6.29 -8.36 -6.96
N THR A 93 -6.52 -8.82 -5.74
CA THR A 93 -7.63 -9.73 -5.40
C THR A 93 -8.85 -8.95 -4.93
N PRO A 94 -10.04 -9.59 -4.88
CA PRO A 94 -11.20 -8.97 -4.24
C PRO A 94 -10.95 -8.56 -2.78
N THR A 95 -10.13 -9.31 -2.05
CA THR A 95 -9.73 -8.95 -0.69
C THR A 95 -8.94 -7.64 -0.67
N ALA A 96 -7.98 -7.49 -1.59
CA ALA A 96 -7.20 -6.27 -1.71
C ALA A 96 -8.09 -5.07 -2.04
N GLU A 97 -9.01 -5.25 -2.98
CA GLU A 97 -9.96 -4.19 -3.35
C GLU A 97 -10.81 -3.76 -2.16
N LYS A 98 -11.30 -4.71 -1.39
CA LYS A 98 -12.10 -4.42 -0.19
C LYS A 98 -11.32 -3.63 0.84
N ILE A 99 -10.07 -4.00 1.08
CA ILE A 99 -9.21 -3.31 2.05
C ILE A 99 -8.99 -1.86 1.60
N MET A 100 -8.67 -1.65 0.34
CA MET A 100 -8.50 -0.31 -0.22
C MET A 100 -9.77 0.53 -0.04
N ARG A 101 -10.94 -0.01 -0.39
CA ARG A 101 -12.19 0.73 -0.31
C ARG A 101 -12.56 1.08 1.13
N GLN A 102 -12.34 0.17 2.07
CA GLN A 102 -12.55 0.46 3.48
C GLN A 102 -11.63 1.58 3.97
N SER A 103 -10.37 1.56 3.55
CA SER A 103 -9.41 2.60 3.89
C SER A 103 -9.85 3.95 3.31
N MET A 104 -10.18 3.99 2.03
CA MET A 104 -10.59 5.24 1.37
C MET A 104 -11.91 5.76 1.91
N ASP A 105 -12.85 4.89 2.27
CA ASP A 105 -14.10 5.29 2.92
C ASP A 105 -13.82 6.01 4.24
N SER A 106 -12.81 5.54 5.00
CA SER A 106 -12.44 6.18 6.27
C SER A 106 -11.88 7.60 6.07
N TYR A 107 -11.33 7.89 4.89
CA TYR A 107 -10.86 9.24 4.53
C TYR A 107 -11.93 10.08 3.86
N GLY A 108 -13.10 9.53 3.62
CA GLY A 108 -14.21 10.28 3.03
C GLY A 108 -14.03 10.60 1.56
N TRP A 109 -13.50 9.66 0.78
CA TRP A 109 -13.31 9.90 -0.65
C TRP A 109 -14.62 10.15 -1.37
N LYS A 110 -14.55 10.96 -2.44
CA LYS A 110 -15.72 11.44 -3.16
C LYS A 110 -15.87 10.72 -4.50
N LYS A 111 -16.97 11.01 -5.17
CA LYS A 111 -17.31 10.40 -6.45
C LYS A 111 -16.22 10.58 -7.50
N ARG A 112 -15.60 11.78 -7.55
CA ARG A 112 -14.48 12.03 -8.49
C ARG A 112 -13.28 11.15 -8.19
N ASP A 113 -13.00 10.89 -6.90
CA ASP A 113 -11.89 10.04 -6.48
C ASP A 113 -12.13 8.59 -6.87
N LYS A 114 -13.37 8.14 -6.74
CA LYS A 114 -13.78 6.78 -7.16
C LYS A 114 -13.61 6.61 -8.67
N LYS A 115 -13.93 7.65 -9.44
CA LYS A 115 -13.70 7.63 -10.89
C LYS A 115 -12.23 7.52 -11.25
N ILE A 116 -11.37 8.25 -10.54
CA ILE A 116 -9.92 8.16 -10.75
C ILE A 116 -9.45 6.73 -10.51
N TRP A 117 -9.89 6.13 -9.41
CA TRP A 117 -9.55 4.74 -9.09
C TRP A 117 -10.00 3.77 -10.20
N GLU A 118 -11.24 3.90 -10.63
CA GLU A 118 -11.81 3.02 -11.66
C GLU A 118 -11.10 3.17 -13.01
N ASN A 119 -10.64 4.37 -13.36
CA ASN A 119 -9.89 4.61 -14.58
C ASN A 119 -8.49 4.03 -14.56
N HIS A 120 -7.97 3.65 -13.41
CA HIS A 120 -6.71 2.96 -13.26
C HIS A 120 -6.86 1.44 -13.24
N ASN A 121 -7.94 0.92 -13.79
CA ASN A 121 -8.08 -0.50 -14.04
C ASN A 121 -7.14 -0.90 -15.16
N VAL A 122 -6.02 -1.47 -14.77
CA VAL A 122 -5.07 -2.00 -15.74
C VAL A 122 -5.50 -3.40 -16.10
N CYS A 123 -5.78 -3.60 -17.35
CA CYS A 123 -6.06 -4.95 -17.87
C CYS A 123 -4.76 -5.73 -17.99
#